data_33968c323b5519bb6edcd870ba991016
#
_entry.id   33968c323b5519bb6edcd870ba991016
#
_cell.length_a   1.000
_cell.length_b   1.000
_cell.length_c   1.000
_cell.angle_alpha   90.00
_cell.angle_beta   90.00
_cell.angle_gamma   90.00
#
_symmetry.space_group_name_H-M   'P 1'
#
loop_
_entity.id
_entity.type
_entity.pdbx_description
1 polymer ?
#
loop_
_entity_poly.entity_id
_entity_poly.type
_entity_poly.pdbx_seq_one_letter_code
_entity_poly.pdbx_strand_id
1 'polypeptide(L)'
;MKAPCIIANLAKIRENARCVLAACEKNGVTMAAVTKVVCAYPPIVEALLEAGVPMLADSRAHNLARLPQTRPRLSLRPSDPLMASETIEHSEYSLQSELIAIRALGKAAQGLEKHHSVILLIDLGDLREGLYHRDRDGIKKAAIAIREEPWLKMAGVGTNLTCFGGILPDDRNLGTLLKIARSLQRELDLSLPVISGGNSSSLHLLFEGRLPRGITHLRIGEGLFLGRDTAHGCPFPFLHQDAFTLVARLVEVQDKPSKPEGTSGPNAFGEYVAFPDQGPMRRGILAIGRQDTDAEGLSPRDGRVRVLGASSDHL
;
A
#
# COMPACT_ATOMS: atom_id res chain seq x y z
N MET A 1 -27.14 13.84 1.48
CA MET A 1 -25.72 13.50 1.24
C MET A 1 -25.22 14.33 0.07
N LYS A 2 -24.07 14.99 0.22
CA LYS A 2 -23.45 15.67 -0.92
C LYS A 2 -22.74 14.63 -1.78
N ALA A 3 -22.95 14.64 -3.10
CA ALA A 3 -22.26 13.79 -4.06
C ALA A 3 -21.48 14.68 -5.04
N PRO A 4 -20.32 14.23 -5.60
CA PRO A 4 -19.75 12.89 -5.36
C PRO A 4 -19.17 12.71 -3.95
N CYS A 5 -19.24 11.48 -3.44
CA CYS A 5 -18.63 11.12 -2.16
C CYS A 5 -18.34 9.62 -2.08
N ILE A 6 -17.37 9.25 -1.22
CA ILE A 6 -17.08 7.86 -0.88
C ILE A 6 -17.70 7.57 0.49
N ILE A 7 -18.50 6.51 0.56
CA ILE A 7 -19.01 5.95 1.80
C ILE A 7 -18.12 4.80 2.22
N ALA A 8 -17.54 4.88 3.43
CA ALA A 8 -16.76 3.80 4.02
C ALA A 8 -17.59 3.06 5.07
N ASN A 9 -17.73 1.75 4.95
CA ASN A 9 -18.36 0.90 5.94
C ASN A 9 -17.31 0.46 6.98
N LEU A 10 -17.26 1.19 8.10
CA LEU A 10 -16.28 0.95 9.17
C LEU A 10 -16.39 -0.43 9.81
N ALA A 11 -17.60 -1.01 9.89
CA ALA A 11 -17.79 -2.35 10.42
C ALA A 11 -17.10 -3.40 9.54
N LYS A 12 -17.28 -3.33 8.21
CA LYS A 12 -16.63 -4.23 7.26
C LYS A 12 -15.09 -4.10 7.27
N ILE A 13 -14.57 -2.88 7.37
CA ILE A 13 -13.12 -2.63 7.50
C ILE A 13 -12.60 -3.28 8.77
N ARG A 14 -13.31 -3.13 9.90
CA ARG A 14 -12.93 -3.72 11.18
C ARG A 14 -12.96 -5.24 11.15
N GLU A 15 -13.95 -5.83 10.52
CA GLU A 15 -14.07 -7.29 10.36
C GLU A 15 -12.94 -7.85 9.49
N ASN A 16 -12.62 -7.20 8.36
CA ASN A 16 -11.47 -7.56 7.53
C ASN A 16 -10.16 -7.50 8.33
N ALA A 17 -9.96 -6.41 9.08
CA ALA A 17 -8.77 -6.25 9.90
C ALA A 17 -8.64 -7.36 10.97
N ARG A 18 -9.74 -7.71 11.66
CA ARG A 18 -9.75 -8.81 12.63
C ARG A 18 -9.46 -10.16 12.00
N CYS A 19 -10.01 -10.42 10.81
CA CYS A 19 -9.75 -11.66 10.09
C CYS A 19 -8.26 -11.80 9.72
N VAL A 20 -7.66 -10.74 9.20
CA VAL A 20 -6.22 -10.73 8.85
C VAL A 20 -5.35 -10.83 10.10
N LEU A 21 -5.71 -10.12 11.19
CA LEU A 21 -4.99 -10.21 12.47
C LEU A 21 -4.98 -11.63 13.03
N ALA A 22 -6.13 -12.29 13.05
CA ALA A 22 -6.23 -13.68 13.51
C ALA A 22 -5.34 -14.64 12.69
N ALA A 23 -5.27 -14.43 11.37
CA ALA A 23 -4.35 -15.19 10.52
C ALA A 23 -2.88 -14.87 10.83
N CYS A 24 -2.55 -13.61 11.09
CA CYS A 24 -1.20 -13.20 11.50
C CYS A 24 -0.81 -13.86 12.83
N GLU A 25 -1.66 -13.79 13.85
CA GLU A 25 -1.41 -14.41 15.16
C GLU A 25 -1.18 -15.91 15.05
N LYS A 26 -2.02 -16.62 14.30
CA LYS A 26 -1.86 -18.06 14.04
C LYS A 26 -0.50 -18.42 13.45
N ASN A 27 0.09 -17.52 12.67
CA ASN A 27 1.39 -17.72 12.00
C ASN A 27 2.56 -17.06 12.75
N GLY A 28 2.34 -16.45 13.93
CA GLY A 28 3.38 -15.74 14.68
C GLY A 28 3.90 -14.48 13.95
N VAL A 29 3.02 -13.81 13.22
CA VAL A 29 3.34 -12.62 12.42
C VAL A 29 2.69 -11.38 13.01
N THR A 30 3.41 -10.28 13.09
CA THR A 30 2.87 -8.95 13.42
C THR A 30 2.44 -8.23 12.14
N MET A 31 1.36 -7.45 12.21
CA MET A 31 0.86 -6.68 11.09
C MET A 31 1.01 -5.18 11.32
N ALA A 32 1.50 -4.45 10.30
CA ALA A 32 1.31 -3.01 10.18
C ALA A 32 0.16 -2.73 9.21
N ALA A 33 -0.88 -2.02 9.66
CA ALA A 33 -1.97 -1.59 8.80
C ALA A 33 -1.56 -0.33 8.02
N VAL A 34 -1.63 -0.42 6.69
CA VAL A 34 -1.17 0.63 5.77
C VAL A 34 -2.32 1.55 5.39
N THR A 35 -2.27 2.81 5.83
CA THR A 35 -3.36 3.79 5.70
C THR A 35 -3.29 4.70 4.47
N LYS A 36 -2.26 4.55 3.63
CA LYS A 36 -1.99 5.47 2.50
C LYS A 36 -3.15 5.64 1.52
N VAL A 37 -3.89 4.57 1.21
CA VAL A 37 -5.00 4.58 0.26
C VAL A 37 -6.21 5.36 0.79
N VAL A 38 -6.35 5.45 2.10
CA VAL A 38 -7.40 6.21 2.79
C VAL A 38 -6.89 7.52 3.41
N CYS A 39 -5.68 7.94 3.04
CA CYS A 39 -5.04 9.20 3.49
C CYS A 39 -5.08 9.39 5.01
N ALA A 40 -4.86 8.31 5.78
CA ALA A 40 -4.95 8.31 7.24
C ALA A 40 -6.27 8.94 7.77
N TYR A 41 -7.40 8.70 7.09
CA TYR A 41 -8.69 9.27 7.47
C TYR A 41 -9.09 8.81 8.88
N PRO A 42 -9.30 9.74 9.86
CA PRO A 42 -9.39 9.38 11.27
C PRO A 42 -10.44 8.31 11.61
N PRO A 43 -11.70 8.35 11.10
CA PRO A 43 -12.67 7.31 11.43
C PRO A 43 -12.26 5.90 10.97
N ILE A 44 -11.52 5.78 9.84
CA ILE A 44 -11.01 4.49 9.37
C ILE A 44 -9.85 4.04 10.25
N VAL A 45 -8.96 4.96 10.63
CA VAL A 45 -7.85 4.66 11.56
C VAL A 45 -8.40 4.15 12.89
N GLU A 46 -9.44 4.80 13.42
CA GLU A 46 -10.11 4.37 14.66
C GLU A 46 -10.69 2.96 14.53
N ALA A 47 -11.36 2.64 13.43
CA ALA A 47 -11.88 1.29 13.17
C ALA A 47 -10.75 0.22 13.13
N LEU A 48 -9.55 0.56 12.61
CA LEU A 48 -8.39 -0.32 12.65
C LEU A 48 -7.86 -0.51 14.08
N LEU A 49 -7.82 0.56 14.89
CA LEU A 49 -7.41 0.48 16.30
C LEU A 49 -8.38 -0.35 17.13
N GLU A 50 -9.69 -0.19 16.93
CA GLU A 50 -10.74 -1.01 17.54
C GLU A 50 -10.67 -2.49 17.12
N ALA A 51 -10.13 -2.78 15.93
CA ALA A 51 -9.84 -4.14 15.51
C ALA A 51 -8.64 -4.75 16.23
N GLY A 52 -7.81 -3.93 16.91
CA GLY A 52 -6.63 -4.39 17.63
C GLY A 52 -5.32 -4.30 16.82
N VAL A 53 -5.28 -3.50 15.75
CA VAL A 53 -4.07 -3.34 14.92
C VAL A 53 -2.89 -2.88 15.79
N PRO A 54 -1.74 -3.60 15.79
CA PRO A 54 -0.61 -3.30 16.68
C PRO A 54 0.29 -2.17 16.15
N MET A 55 0.30 -1.90 14.86
CA MET A 55 1.15 -0.90 14.21
C MET A 55 0.41 -0.27 13.02
N LEU A 56 0.60 1.04 12.83
CA LEU A 56 0.09 1.79 11.68
C LEU A 56 1.22 2.14 10.74
N ALA A 57 0.95 2.24 9.44
CA ALA A 57 1.97 2.59 8.46
C ALA A 57 1.40 3.50 7.36
N ASP A 58 2.19 4.46 6.91
CA ASP A 58 1.86 5.30 5.76
C ASP A 58 3.12 5.65 4.96
N SER A 59 2.94 6.12 3.72
CA SER A 59 4.04 6.50 2.83
C SER A 59 4.29 8.01 2.79
N ARG A 60 3.45 8.81 3.46
CA ARG A 60 3.52 10.28 3.45
C ARG A 60 3.64 10.82 4.86
N ALA A 61 4.61 11.73 5.08
CA ALA A 61 4.87 12.32 6.39
C ALA A 61 3.62 13.03 6.97
N HIS A 62 2.89 13.80 6.16
CA HIS A 62 1.66 14.47 6.60
C HIS A 62 0.54 13.50 7.01
N ASN A 63 0.48 12.29 6.44
CA ASN A 63 -0.44 11.25 6.89
C ASN A 63 0.03 10.64 8.21
N LEU A 64 1.35 10.36 8.32
CA LEU A 64 1.95 9.86 9.57
C LEU A 64 1.73 10.82 10.73
N ALA A 65 1.84 12.14 10.49
CA ALA A 65 1.57 13.18 11.49
C ALA A 65 0.12 13.16 12.03
N ARG A 66 -0.83 12.67 11.21
CA ARG A 66 -2.26 12.54 11.59
C ARG A 66 -2.57 11.23 12.33
N LEU A 67 -1.67 10.24 12.26
CA LEU A 67 -1.86 8.98 12.96
C LEU A 67 -1.65 9.15 14.47
N PRO A 68 -2.47 8.49 15.30
CA PRO A 68 -2.33 8.57 16.75
C PRO A 68 -1.04 7.90 17.23
N GLN A 69 -0.45 8.49 18.28
CA GLN A 69 0.79 7.99 18.89
C GLN A 69 0.56 6.80 19.85
N THR A 70 -0.67 6.32 19.96
CA THR A 70 -1.03 5.16 20.80
C THR A 70 -0.55 3.83 20.22
N ARG A 71 -0.07 3.83 18.99
CA ARG A 71 0.56 2.69 18.32
C ARG A 71 1.82 3.14 17.60
N PRO A 72 2.84 2.26 17.48
CA PRO A 72 4.00 2.53 16.65
C PRO A 72 3.60 2.85 15.21
N ARG A 73 4.29 3.83 14.61
CA ARG A 73 4.07 4.27 13.23
C ARG A 73 5.28 3.93 12.37
N LEU A 74 5.03 3.37 11.20
CA LEU A 74 6.07 2.97 10.24
C LEU A 74 5.99 3.84 8.98
N SER A 75 7.05 4.58 8.68
CA SER A 75 7.25 5.25 7.39
C SER A 75 7.62 4.24 6.31
N LEU A 76 6.75 4.12 5.30
CA LEU A 76 6.91 3.12 4.22
C LEU A 76 7.80 3.61 3.09
N ARG A 77 7.79 4.92 2.81
CA ARG A 77 8.68 5.48 1.78
C ARG A 77 10.05 5.65 2.37
N PRO A 78 11.10 5.10 1.73
CA PRO A 78 12.46 5.47 2.08
C PRO A 78 12.60 7.00 2.05
N SER A 79 13.09 7.58 3.12
CA SER A 79 13.29 9.02 3.18
C SER A 79 14.53 9.42 2.39
N ASP A 80 14.47 10.58 1.76
CA ASP A 80 15.66 11.28 1.35
C ASP A 80 16.24 12.11 2.52
N PRO A 81 17.47 12.66 2.41
CA PRO A 81 18.07 13.43 3.48
C PRO A 81 17.27 14.65 3.94
N LEU A 82 16.47 15.27 3.07
CA LEU A 82 15.66 16.45 3.40
C LEU A 82 14.43 16.08 4.23
N MET A 83 13.92 14.85 4.05
CA MET A 83 12.74 14.33 4.76
C MET A 83 13.11 13.63 6.08
N ALA A 84 14.40 13.57 6.45
CA ALA A 84 14.86 12.82 7.62
C ALA A 84 14.19 13.29 8.91
N SER A 85 14.13 14.60 9.15
CA SER A 85 13.53 15.17 10.37
C SER A 85 12.04 14.85 10.48
N GLU A 86 11.26 15.03 9.40
CA GLU A 86 9.83 14.67 9.39
C GLU A 86 9.61 13.17 9.62
N THR A 87 10.48 12.33 9.05
CA THR A 87 10.41 10.88 9.27
C THR A 87 10.61 10.52 10.73
N ILE A 88 11.61 11.10 11.40
CA ILE A 88 11.87 10.88 12.84
C ILE A 88 10.74 11.45 13.70
N GLU A 89 10.23 12.63 13.38
CA GLU A 89 9.19 13.28 14.16
C GLU A 89 7.89 12.48 14.15
N HIS A 90 7.49 11.97 12.99
CA HIS A 90 6.17 11.38 12.77
C HIS A 90 6.13 9.85 12.73
N SER A 91 7.26 9.17 12.93
CA SER A 91 7.29 7.70 12.99
C SER A 91 8.32 7.16 13.97
N GLU A 92 8.12 5.95 14.44
CA GLU A 92 9.04 5.20 15.29
C GLU A 92 9.86 4.21 14.48
N TYR A 93 9.37 3.87 13.27
CA TYR A 93 10.03 2.95 12.34
C TYR A 93 10.06 3.55 10.94
N SER A 94 11.12 3.23 10.16
CA SER A 94 11.16 3.53 8.74
C SER A 94 11.80 2.41 7.93
N LEU A 95 11.41 2.33 6.65
CA LEU A 95 12.04 1.48 5.65
C LEU A 95 13.16 2.29 4.98
N GLN A 96 14.40 1.77 4.91
CA GLN A 96 15.56 2.46 4.33
C GLN A 96 16.42 1.52 3.51
N SER A 97 17.15 2.09 2.55
CA SER A 97 18.14 1.37 1.74
C SER A 97 19.36 2.20 1.38
N GLU A 98 19.29 3.54 1.42
CA GLU A 98 20.35 4.43 1.00
C GLU A 98 21.22 4.90 2.18
N LEU A 99 22.54 4.78 2.04
CA LEU A 99 23.51 5.17 3.09
C LEU A 99 23.41 6.64 3.47
N ILE A 100 23.21 7.51 2.48
CA ILE A 100 23.11 8.96 2.72
C ILE A 100 21.85 9.29 3.53
N ALA A 101 20.73 8.61 3.25
CA ALA A 101 19.48 8.77 4.00
C ALA A 101 19.61 8.20 5.42
N ILE A 102 20.25 7.06 5.61
CA ILE A 102 20.51 6.46 6.92
C ILE A 102 21.31 7.42 7.81
N ARG A 103 22.38 8.01 7.29
CA ARG A 103 23.18 9.01 8.03
C ARG A 103 22.40 10.29 8.35
N ALA A 104 21.57 10.74 7.40
CA ALA A 104 20.70 11.89 7.65
C ALA A 104 19.67 11.62 8.74
N LEU A 105 19.08 10.41 8.75
CA LEU A 105 18.19 9.96 9.83
C LEU A 105 18.90 9.92 11.18
N GLY A 106 20.15 9.40 11.24
CA GLY A 106 20.95 9.40 12.46
C GLY A 106 21.13 10.81 13.04
N LYS A 107 21.52 11.77 12.18
CA LYS A 107 21.66 13.19 12.57
C LYS A 107 20.33 13.81 13.00
N ALA A 108 19.24 13.55 12.29
CA ALA A 108 17.93 14.06 12.64
C ALA A 108 17.43 13.46 13.97
N ALA A 109 17.62 12.16 14.18
CA ALA A 109 17.28 11.47 15.41
C ALA A 109 18.05 12.04 16.61
N GLN A 110 19.34 12.31 16.45
CA GLN A 110 20.17 12.98 17.45
C GLN A 110 19.65 14.40 17.75
N GLY A 111 19.37 15.20 16.71
CA GLY A 111 18.90 16.57 16.87
C GLY A 111 17.53 16.68 17.54
N LEU A 112 16.69 15.66 17.38
CA LEU A 112 15.38 15.56 18.00
C LEU A 112 15.36 14.76 19.33
N GLU A 113 16.52 14.25 19.76
CA GLU A 113 16.69 13.38 20.94
C GLU A 113 15.72 12.18 20.94
N LYS A 114 15.45 11.62 19.75
CA LYS A 114 14.48 10.56 19.55
C LYS A 114 15.11 9.33 18.92
N HIS A 115 15.12 8.20 19.64
CA HIS A 115 15.53 6.93 19.05
C HIS A 115 14.58 6.48 17.93
N HIS A 116 15.14 5.93 16.85
CA HIS A 116 14.38 5.49 15.69
C HIS A 116 14.82 4.10 15.22
N SER A 117 13.85 3.31 14.80
CA SER A 117 14.04 1.94 14.34
C SER A 117 14.04 1.85 12.82
N VAL A 118 15.07 1.25 12.24
CA VAL A 118 15.22 1.09 10.79
C VAL A 118 15.02 -0.37 10.39
N ILE A 119 14.18 -0.59 9.40
CA ILE A 119 14.04 -1.85 8.67
C ILE A 119 14.76 -1.69 7.35
N LEU A 120 15.87 -2.40 7.17
CA LEU A 120 16.66 -2.34 5.94
C LEU A 120 15.93 -3.05 4.81
N LEU A 121 15.65 -2.33 3.72
CA LEU A 121 14.96 -2.89 2.56
C LEU A 121 15.90 -3.67 1.65
N ILE A 122 15.45 -4.86 1.28
CA ILE A 122 16.11 -5.76 0.34
C ILE A 122 15.20 -5.95 -0.87
N ASP A 123 15.70 -5.60 -2.05
CA ASP A 123 15.05 -5.90 -3.31
C ASP A 123 15.33 -7.36 -3.70
N LEU A 124 14.30 -8.16 -3.76
CA LEU A 124 14.36 -9.59 -4.12
C LEU A 124 14.09 -9.84 -5.61
N GLY A 125 14.11 -8.79 -6.43
CA GLY A 125 13.95 -8.87 -7.88
C GLY A 125 12.70 -8.18 -8.42
N ASP A 126 11.91 -7.48 -7.58
CA ASP A 126 10.79 -6.65 -8.03
C ASP A 126 11.28 -5.32 -8.66
N LEU A 127 12.56 -4.98 -8.47
CA LEU A 127 13.28 -3.84 -9.05
C LEU A 127 12.64 -2.49 -8.75
N ARG A 128 12.14 -2.32 -7.52
CA ARG A 128 11.59 -1.05 -7.04
C ARG A 128 12.54 -0.41 -6.01
N GLU A 129 12.26 -0.45 -4.72
CA GLU A 129 13.17 0.06 -3.68
C GLU A 129 13.81 -1.07 -2.90
N GLY A 130 15.02 -0.81 -2.40
CA GLY A 130 15.80 -1.74 -1.60
C GLY A 130 17.19 -2.02 -2.19
N LEU A 131 18.07 -2.53 -1.36
CA LEU A 131 19.37 -3.04 -1.82
C LEU A 131 19.18 -4.38 -2.52
N TYR A 132 19.77 -4.50 -3.72
CA TYR A 132 19.61 -5.71 -4.50
C TYR A 132 20.17 -6.93 -3.75
N HIS A 133 19.41 -8.00 -3.63
CA HIS A 133 19.71 -9.16 -2.78
C HIS A 133 21.05 -9.84 -3.05
N ARG A 134 21.65 -9.62 -4.23
CA ARG A 134 22.98 -10.14 -4.59
C ARG A 134 24.13 -9.23 -4.18
N ASP A 135 23.86 -7.95 -3.89
CA ASP A 135 24.86 -7.01 -3.39
C ASP A 135 25.06 -7.20 -1.89
N ARG A 136 25.78 -8.25 -1.51
CA ARG A 136 26.03 -8.62 -0.12
C ARG A 136 26.83 -7.57 0.63
N ASP A 137 27.78 -6.95 -0.06
CA ASP A 137 28.66 -5.92 0.52
C ASP A 137 27.89 -4.63 0.78
N GLY A 138 27.05 -4.19 -0.16
CA GLY A 138 26.17 -3.03 0.04
C GLY A 138 25.19 -3.23 1.18
N ILE A 139 24.58 -4.41 1.27
CA ILE A 139 23.65 -4.77 2.37
C ILE A 139 24.38 -4.72 3.72
N LYS A 140 25.59 -5.31 3.80
CA LYS A 140 26.39 -5.32 5.01
C LYS A 140 26.85 -3.91 5.42
N LYS A 141 27.29 -3.08 4.45
CA LYS A 141 27.67 -1.68 4.68
C LYS A 141 26.50 -0.86 5.23
N ALA A 142 25.30 -1.04 4.69
CA ALA A 142 24.11 -0.34 5.17
C ALA A 142 23.71 -0.78 6.60
N ALA A 143 23.79 -2.07 6.90
CA ALA A 143 23.53 -2.60 8.24
C ALA A 143 24.55 -2.06 9.27
N ILE A 144 25.83 -1.98 8.90
CA ILE A 144 26.88 -1.39 9.74
C ILE A 144 26.58 0.10 9.96
N ALA A 145 26.25 0.85 8.91
CA ALA A 145 25.95 2.27 9.01
C ALA A 145 24.76 2.54 9.98
N ILE A 146 23.71 1.71 9.96
CA ILE A 146 22.60 1.83 10.92
C ILE A 146 23.09 1.56 12.35
N ARG A 147 23.92 0.52 12.54
CA ARG A 147 24.45 0.13 13.86
C ARG A 147 25.37 1.17 14.47
N GLU A 148 26.12 1.88 13.62
CA GLU A 148 27.08 2.92 14.06
C GLU A 148 26.41 4.24 14.44
N GLU A 149 25.16 4.47 14.05
CA GLU A 149 24.39 5.66 14.43
C GLU A 149 23.78 5.47 15.83
N PRO A 150 24.23 6.21 16.88
CA PRO A 150 23.82 5.96 18.27
C PRO A 150 22.31 6.08 18.52
N TRP A 151 21.62 6.88 17.69
CA TRP A 151 20.19 7.15 17.81
C TRP A 151 19.33 6.27 16.89
N LEU A 152 19.96 5.40 16.09
CA LEU A 152 19.27 4.43 15.26
C LEU A 152 19.39 3.02 15.84
N LYS A 153 18.34 2.23 15.64
CA LYS A 153 18.33 0.80 15.93
C LYS A 153 17.97 0.04 14.66
N MET A 154 18.79 -0.92 14.27
CA MET A 154 18.43 -1.85 13.22
C MET A 154 17.37 -2.81 13.75
N ALA A 155 16.08 -2.58 13.38
CA ALA A 155 14.96 -3.42 13.81
C ALA A 155 14.88 -4.72 13.02
N GLY A 156 15.35 -4.71 11.75
CA GLY A 156 15.24 -5.89 10.92
C GLY A 156 15.53 -5.63 9.45
N VAL A 157 15.08 -6.57 8.63
CA VAL A 157 15.10 -6.47 7.17
C VAL A 157 13.68 -6.63 6.61
N GLY A 158 13.45 -6.09 5.43
CA GLY A 158 12.15 -6.20 4.77
C GLY A 158 12.28 -6.20 3.25
N THR A 159 11.19 -6.55 2.58
CA THR A 159 11.09 -6.52 1.11
C THR A 159 9.76 -5.98 0.65
N ASN A 160 9.67 -5.55 -0.59
CA ASN A 160 8.43 -5.34 -1.33
C ASN A 160 8.43 -6.24 -2.56
N LEU A 161 7.25 -6.77 -2.88
CA LEU A 161 7.03 -7.63 -4.04
C LEU A 161 5.70 -7.25 -4.70
N THR A 162 5.53 -7.60 -5.97
CA THR A 162 4.30 -7.38 -6.77
C THR A 162 3.93 -5.90 -6.93
N CYS A 163 4.93 -5.01 -6.84
CA CYS A 163 4.68 -3.56 -6.87
C CYS A 163 5.15 -2.88 -8.16
N PHE A 164 6.20 -3.40 -8.80
CA PHE A 164 6.76 -2.86 -10.04
C PHE A 164 7.02 -3.98 -11.05
N GLY A 165 7.88 -4.94 -10.70
CA GLY A 165 8.19 -6.08 -11.55
C GLY A 165 7.15 -7.20 -11.54
N GLY A 166 6.13 -7.12 -10.69
CA GLY A 166 5.08 -8.13 -10.58
C GLY A 166 5.57 -9.46 -9.99
N ILE A 167 6.69 -9.44 -9.27
CA ILE A 167 7.27 -10.65 -8.68
C ILE A 167 6.41 -11.12 -7.51
N LEU A 168 5.83 -12.32 -7.63
CA LEU A 168 5.02 -12.92 -6.59
C LEU A 168 5.87 -13.36 -5.39
N PRO A 169 5.38 -13.17 -4.14
CA PRO A 169 5.99 -13.76 -2.96
C PRO A 169 5.95 -15.29 -3.03
N ASP A 170 7.09 -15.93 -2.78
CA ASP A 170 7.24 -17.39 -2.73
C ASP A 170 8.31 -17.83 -1.72
N ASP A 171 8.43 -19.15 -1.53
CA ASP A 171 9.42 -19.75 -0.63
C ASP A 171 10.87 -19.42 -1.02
N ARG A 172 11.14 -19.21 -2.32
CA ARG A 172 12.48 -18.94 -2.84
C ARG A 172 12.91 -17.52 -2.48
N ASN A 173 12.10 -16.52 -2.83
CA ASN A 173 12.47 -15.12 -2.60
C ASN A 173 12.38 -14.76 -1.12
N LEU A 174 11.35 -15.15 -0.39
CA LEU A 174 11.27 -14.95 1.06
C LEU A 174 12.32 -15.77 1.83
N GLY A 175 12.65 -16.97 1.34
CA GLY A 175 13.78 -17.76 1.85
C GLY A 175 15.13 -17.06 1.66
N THR A 176 15.29 -16.27 0.58
CA THR A 176 16.48 -15.45 0.36
C THR A 176 16.55 -14.30 1.37
N LEU A 177 15.43 -13.64 1.68
CA LEU A 177 15.37 -12.63 2.74
C LEU A 177 15.81 -13.21 4.10
N LEU A 178 15.29 -14.39 4.44
CA LEU A 178 15.65 -15.09 5.68
C LEU A 178 17.13 -15.44 5.76
N LYS A 179 17.74 -15.86 4.63
CA LYS A 179 19.18 -16.13 4.57
C LYS A 179 20.02 -14.86 4.79
N ILE A 180 19.59 -13.73 4.21
CA ILE A 180 20.24 -12.43 4.42
C ILE A 180 20.12 -12.02 5.89
N ALA A 181 18.93 -12.09 6.48
CA ALA A 181 18.73 -11.78 7.90
C ALA A 181 19.67 -12.59 8.80
N ARG A 182 19.72 -13.91 8.63
CA ARG A 182 20.59 -14.81 9.39
C ARG A 182 22.07 -14.52 9.20
N SER A 183 22.51 -14.11 8.01
CA SER A 183 23.89 -13.71 7.74
C SER A 183 24.25 -12.46 8.53
N LEU A 184 23.40 -11.41 8.46
CA LEU A 184 23.59 -10.18 9.21
C LEU A 184 23.59 -10.40 10.73
N GLN A 185 22.67 -11.24 11.24
CA GLN A 185 22.62 -11.59 12.66
C GLN A 185 23.94 -12.21 13.13
N ARG A 186 24.48 -13.19 12.39
CA ARG A 186 25.71 -13.88 12.75
C ARG A 186 26.95 -13.02 12.59
N GLU A 187 27.06 -12.27 11.46
CA GLU A 187 28.28 -11.54 11.11
C GLU A 187 28.42 -10.23 11.91
N LEU A 188 27.31 -9.63 12.31
CA LEU A 188 27.30 -8.33 12.97
C LEU A 188 26.78 -8.39 14.41
N ASP A 189 26.48 -9.58 14.95
CA ASP A 189 25.88 -9.80 16.26
C ASP A 189 24.64 -8.92 16.48
N LEU A 190 23.71 -8.95 15.51
CA LEU A 190 22.50 -8.14 15.51
C LEU A 190 21.28 -8.95 15.94
N SER A 191 20.41 -8.35 16.76
CA SER A 191 19.05 -8.84 16.97
C SER A 191 18.13 -8.21 15.93
N LEU A 192 17.54 -9.03 15.05
CA LEU A 192 16.62 -8.60 13.99
C LEU A 192 15.22 -9.19 14.21
N PRO A 193 14.43 -8.63 15.14
CA PRO A 193 13.10 -9.17 15.46
C PRO A 193 12.10 -8.97 14.30
N VAL A 194 12.33 -8.01 13.40
CA VAL A 194 11.42 -7.70 12.30
C VAL A 194 11.98 -8.27 10.99
N ILE A 195 11.38 -9.35 10.51
CA ILE A 195 11.61 -9.86 9.15
C ILE A 195 10.34 -9.63 8.35
N SER A 196 10.30 -8.51 7.61
CA SER A 196 9.10 -8.03 6.94
C SER A 196 8.96 -8.65 5.55
N GLY A 197 8.09 -9.64 5.42
CA GLY A 197 7.89 -10.49 4.23
C GLY A 197 7.01 -9.86 3.14
N GLY A 198 6.87 -8.54 3.11
CA GLY A 198 6.15 -7.85 2.03
C GLY A 198 4.86 -7.15 2.46
N ASN A 199 3.95 -7.08 1.53
CA ASN A 199 2.70 -6.32 1.60
C ASN A 199 1.45 -7.23 1.46
N SER A 200 0.31 -6.68 1.01
CA SER A 200 -0.92 -7.46 0.78
C SER A 200 -0.74 -8.63 -0.19
N SER A 201 0.27 -8.61 -1.07
CA SER A 201 0.54 -9.73 -1.98
C SER A 201 1.01 -11.00 -1.27
N SER A 202 1.47 -10.91 -0.02
CA SER A 202 1.86 -12.08 0.78
C SER A 202 0.69 -12.71 1.56
N LEU A 203 -0.53 -12.14 1.48
CA LEU A 203 -1.68 -12.64 2.23
C LEU A 203 -2.11 -14.04 1.81
N HIS A 204 -1.99 -14.42 0.52
CA HIS A 204 -2.32 -15.76 0.08
C HIS A 204 -1.45 -16.81 0.79
N LEU A 205 -0.14 -16.56 0.93
CA LEU A 205 0.76 -17.43 1.67
C LEU A 205 0.39 -17.52 3.15
N LEU A 206 0.00 -16.38 3.74
CA LEU A 206 -0.43 -16.32 5.14
C LEU A 206 -1.70 -17.15 5.38
N PHE A 207 -2.73 -16.96 4.57
CA PHE A 207 -4.01 -17.67 4.71
C PHE A 207 -3.90 -19.16 4.40
N GLU A 208 -3.03 -19.55 3.47
CA GLU A 208 -2.75 -20.94 3.13
C GLU A 208 -1.80 -21.64 4.12
N GLY A 209 -1.27 -20.90 5.11
CA GLY A 209 -0.27 -21.44 6.06
C GLY A 209 1.08 -21.77 5.40
N ARG A 210 1.38 -21.16 4.26
CA ARG A 210 2.60 -21.37 3.45
C ARG A 210 3.62 -20.24 3.61
N LEU A 211 3.35 -19.25 4.45
CA LEU A 211 4.32 -18.18 4.72
C LEU A 211 5.57 -18.81 5.36
N PRO A 212 6.80 -18.59 4.83
CA PRO A 212 8.01 -19.20 5.36
C PRO A 212 8.24 -18.89 6.83
N ARG A 213 8.53 -19.91 7.63
CA ARG A 213 8.84 -19.76 9.05
C ARG A 213 10.03 -18.85 9.26
N GLY A 214 9.85 -17.81 10.09
CA GLY A 214 10.85 -16.77 10.35
C GLY A 214 10.49 -15.43 9.71
N ILE A 215 9.49 -15.35 8.82
CA ILE A 215 8.83 -14.09 8.52
C ILE A 215 8.00 -13.72 9.74
N THR A 216 8.26 -12.52 10.30
CA THR A 216 7.65 -12.07 11.56
C THR A 216 6.76 -10.84 11.40
N HIS A 217 6.74 -10.25 10.21
CA HIS A 217 6.02 -9.00 9.99
C HIS A 217 5.50 -8.89 8.55
N LEU A 218 4.30 -8.32 8.38
CA LEU A 218 3.69 -7.96 7.10
C LEU A 218 3.12 -6.54 7.15
N ARG A 219 3.07 -5.85 6.01
CA ARG A 219 2.51 -4.50 5.85
C ARG A 219 1.30 -4.56 4.94
N ILE A 220 0.11 -4.55 5.52
CA ILE A 220 -1.14 -4.85 4.81
C ILE A 220 -1.98 -3.58 4.67
N GLY A 221 -2.37 -3.25 3.45
CA GLY A 221 -3.27 -2.14 3.13
C GLY A 221 -4.45 -2.60 2.30
N GLU A 222 -4.23 -2.87 1.02
CA GLU A 222 -5.29 -3.20 0.07
C GLU A 222 -6.12 -4.41 0.52
N GLY A 223 -5.50 -5.45 1.07
CA GLY A 223 -6.21 -6.61 1.60
C GLY A 223 -7.19 -6.27 2.72
N LEU A 224 -6.90 -5.26 3.57
CA LEU A 224 -7.80 -4.81 4.63
C LEU A 224 -9.01 -4.06 4.09
N PHE A 225 -8.81 -3.23 3.08
CA PHE A 225 -9.83 -2.29 2.60
C PHE A 225 -10.67 -2.86 1.46
N LEU A 226 -10.08 -3.68 0.60
CA LEU A 226 -10.73 -4.21 -0.60
C LEU A 226 -10.93 -5.72 -0.56
N GLY A 227 -10.44 -6.43 0.47
CA GLY A 227 -10.63 -7.86 0.64
C GLY A 227 -10.07 -8.71 -0.50
N ARG A 228 -9.01 -8.22 -1.19
CA ARG A 228 -8.47 -8.85 -2.39
C ARG A 228 -7.09 -9.44 -2.17
N ASP A 229 -6.85 -10.55 -2.85
CA ASP A 229 -5.52 -11.07 -3.11
C ASP A 229 -4.87 -10.24 -4.22
N THR A 230 -3.93 -9.40 -3.83
CA THR A 230 -3.23 -8.51 -4.78
C THR A 230 -2.19 -9.25 -5.62
N ALA A 231 -1.80 -10.46 -5.23
CA ALA A 231 -0.89 -11.29 -5.99
C ALA A 231 -1.57 -11.91 -7.24
N HIS A 232 -2.84 -12.33 -7.09
CA HIS A 232 -3.58 -13.01 -8.15
C HIS A 232 -4.76 -12.21 -8.70
N GLY A 233 -5.01 -11.01 -8.17
CA GLY A 233 -6.08 -10.12 -8.63
C GLY A 233 -7.51 -10.62 -8.34
N CYS A 234 -7.68 -11.58 -7.43
CA CYS A 234 -8.96 -12.17 -7.09
C CYS A 234 -9.42 -11.79 -5.67
N PRO A 235 -10.72 -11.91 -5.34
CA PRO A 235 -11.20 -11.67 -3.99
C PRO A 235 -10.82 -12.80 -3.04
N PHE A 236 -10.58 -12.49 -1.76
CA PHE A 236 -10.66 -13.47 -0.69
C PHE A 236 -12.14 -13.65 -0.30
N PRO A 237 -12.76 -14.82 -0.49
CA PRO A 237 -14.22 -15.00 -0.35
C PRO A 237 -14.72 -14.78 1.09
N PHE A 238 -13.83 -14.78 2.07
CA PHE A 238 -14.13 -14.57 3.49
C PHE A 238 -13.83 -13.14 3.97
N LEU A 239 -13.39 -12.24 3.08
CA LEU A 239 -13.21 -10.82 3.36
C LEU A 239 -14.24 -9.99 2.59
N HIS A 240 -14.66 -8.88 3.18
CA HIS A 240 -15.56 -7.92 2.54
C HIS A 240 -14.82 -7.16 1.43
N GLN A 241 -15.37 -7.17 0.20
CA GLN A 241 -14.85 -6.42 -0.95
C GLN A 241 -15.61 -5.11 -1.20
N ASP A 242 -16.72 -4.91 -0.51
CA ASP A 242 -17.65 -3.80 -0.67
C ASP A 242 -17.65 -2.85 0.54
N ALA A 243 -16.47 -2.69 1.17
CA ALA A 243 -16.30 -1.76 2.28
C ALA A 243 -16.37 -0.29 1.84
N PHE A 244 -16.20 0.00 0.55
CA PHE A 244 -16.31 1.35 -0.02
C PHE A 244 -17.37 1.40 -1.12
N THR A 245 -18.11 2.52 -1.15
CA THR A 245 -19.09 2.83 -2.21
C THR A 245 -18.86 4.25 -2.69
N LEU A 246 -18.60 4.43 -3.98
CA LEU A 246 -18.59 5.75 -4.62
C LEU A 246 -20.03 6.10 -5.02
N VAL A 247 -20.49 7.27 -4.57
CA VAL A 247 -21.82 7.80 -4.90
C VAL A 247 -21.67 9.03 -5.78
N ALA A 248 -22.29 9.01 -6.94
CA ALA A 248 -22.34 10.13 -7.87
C ALA A 248 -23.77 10.47 -8.25
N ARG A 249 -24.00 11.69 -8.74
CA ARG A 249 -25.30 12.14 -9.23
C ARG A 249 -25.38 11.94 -10.73
N LEU A 250 -26.52 11.46 -11.18
CA LEU A 250 -26.92 11.53 -12.57
C LEU A 250 -27.43 12.97 -12.83
N VAL A 251 -26.72 13.72 -13.65
CA VAL A 251 -27.00 15.15 -13.87
C VAL A 251 -27.73 15.42 -15.18
N GLU A 252 -27.67 14.50 -16.11
CA GLU A 252 -28.43 14.57 -17.36
C GLU A 252 -28.87 13.17 -17.79
N VAL A 253 -30.07 13.09 -18.39
CA VAL A 253 -30.55 11.91 -19.13
C VAL A 253 -31.23 12.41 -20.38
N GLN A 254 -30.69 12.06 -21.56
CA GLN A 254 -31.20 12.50 -22.87
C GLN A 254 -31.13 11.36 -23.89
N ASP A 255 -32.02 11.40 -24.85
CA ASP A 255 -31.96 10.56 -26.04
C ASP A 255 -31.07 11.28 -27.09
N LYS A 256 -29.98 10.64 -27.45
CA LYS A 256 -28.94 11.20 -28.37
C LYS A 256 -28.51 10.14 -29.38
N PRO A 257 -27.99 10.55 -30.56
CA PRO A 257 -27.30 9.61 -31.44
C PRO A 257 -26.15 8.91 -30.75
N SER A 258 -25.87 7.69 -31.16
CA SER A 258 -24.72 6.93 -30.65
C SER A 258 -23.40 7.40 -31.20
N LYS A 259 -23.42 7.96 -32.43
CA LYS A 259 -22.27 8.47 -33.12
C LYS A 259 -22.24 9.99 -33.05
N PRO A 260 -21.10 10.60 -32.70
CA PRO A 260 -20.90 12.05 -32.81
C PRO A 260 -21.05 12.55 -34.27
N GLU A 261 -21.59 13.76 -34.45
CA GLU A 261 -21.78 14.41 -35.71
C GLU A 261 -20.74 15.52 -35.89
N GLY A 262 -20.17 15.62 -37.11
CA GLY A 262 -19.18 16.62 -37.46
C GLY A 262 -17.78 16.08 -37.67
N THR A 263 -16.82 16.99 -37.92
CA THR A 263 -15.41 16.62 -38.04
C THR A 263 -14.83 16.27 -36.67
N SER A 264 -14.38 15.02 -36.50
CA SER A 264 -13.81 14.55 -35.25
C SER A 264 -12.28 14.77 -35.19
N GLY A 265 -11.81 15.16 -34.03
CA GLY A 265 -10.40 15.22 -33.62
C GLY A 265 -10.11 14.35 -32.41
N PRO A 266 -8.94 14.47 -31.79
CA PRO A 266 -8.65 13.80 -30.57
C PRO A 266 -9.55 14.32 -29.42
N ASN A 267 -9.87 13.46 -28.44
CA ASN A 267 -10.57 13.86 -27.23
C ASN A 267 -9.67 14.71 -26.30
N ALA A 268 -10.17 15.12 -25.15
CA ALA A 268 -9.43 15.92 -24.16
C ALA A 268 -8.15 15.25 -23.62
N PHE A 269 -7.96 13.97 -23.87
CA PHE A 269 -6.77 13.18 -23.45
C PHE A 269 -5.85 12.83 -24.63
N GLY A 270 -6.10 13.41 -25.82
CA GLY A 270 -5.31 13.16 -27.01
C GLY A 270 -5.63 11.84 -27.73
N GLU A 271 -6.72 11.15 -27.36
CA GLU A 271 -7.10 9.85 -27.91
C GLU A 271 -8.09 10.01 -29.07
N TYR A 272 -7.90 9.27 -30.17
CA TYR A 272 -8.89 9.15 -31.25
C TYR A 272 -9.83 8.00 -30.94
N VAL A 273 -11.08 8.32 -30.57
CA VAL A 273 -12.10 7.32 -30.20
C VAL A 273 -13.06 7.12 -31.37
N ALA A 274 -13.22 5.87 -31.78
CA ALA A 274 -14.21 5.50 -32.81
C ALA A 274 -15.54 5.15 -32.12
N PHE A 275 -16.61 5.80 -32.57
CA PHE A 275 -17.97 5.53 -32.10
C PHE A 275 -18.76 4.83 -33.22
N PRO A 276 -19.11 3.53 -33.06
CA PRO A 276 -19.96 2.85 -34.02
C PRO A 276 -21.38 3.45 -34.00
N ASP A 277 -22.01 3.58 -35.16
CA ASP A 277 -23.40 3.99 -35.26
C ASP A 277 -24.31 2.82 -34.83
N GLN A 278 -25.05 3.03 -33.75
CA GLN A 278 -26.01 2.06 -33.16
C GLN A 278 -27.41 2.63 -33.07
N GLY A 279 -27.66 3.75 -33.82
CA GLY A 279 -28.91 4.49 -33.74
C GLY A 279 -29.05 5.33 -32.46
N PRO A 280 -30.24 5.86 -32.20
CA PRO A 280 -30.54 6.63 -31.01
C PRO A 280 -30.37 5.78 -29.73
N MET A 281 -29.80 6.38 -28.69
CA MET A 281 -29.65 5.73 -27.40
C MET A 281 -29.94 6.70 -26.27
N ARG A 282 -30.44 6.17 -25.16
CA ARG A 282 -30.61 6.93 -23.93
C ARG A 282 -29.26 7.04 -23.21
N ARG A 283 -28.78 8.26 -23.06
CA ARG A 283 -27.51 8.57 -22.38
C ARG A 283 -27.75 9.23 -21.05
N GLY A 284 -26.99 8.78 -20.03
CA GLY A 284 -26.90 9.43 -18.73
C GLY A 284 -25.51 10.03 -18.55
N ILE A 285 -25.43 11.17 -17.88
CA ILE A 285 -24.18 11.80 -17.49
C ILE A 285 -24.09 11.81 -15.97
N LEU A 286 -23.03 11.22 -15.41
CA LEU A 286 -22.70 11.24 -14.00
C LEU A 286 -21.73 12.39 -13.70
N ALA A 287 -21.90 13.07 -12.57
CA ALA A 287 -21.02 14.14 -12.09
C ALA A 287 -19.76 13.58 -11.40
N ILE A 288 -19.06 12.72 -12.09
CA ILE A 288 -17.72 12.18 -11.79
C ILE A 288 -17.01 11.93 -13.11
N GLY A 289 -15.70 12.06 -13.14
CA GLY A 289 -14.92 11.79 -14.36
C GLY A 289 -13.57 11.13 -14.06
N ARG A 290 -12.64 11.22 -15.01
CA ARG A 290 -11.29 10.63 -14.85
C ARG A 290 -10.51 11.21 -13.69
N GLN A 291 -10.83 12.41 -13.20
CA GLN A 291 -10.23 12.97 -11.99
C GLN A 291 -10.66 12.26 -10.70
N ASP A 292 -11.78 11.52 -10.73
CA ASP A 292 -12.40 10.89 -9.55
C ASP A 292 -12.30 9.36 -9.61
N THR A 293 -12.34 8.79 -10.81
CA THR A 293 -12.38 7.33 -11.00
C THR A 293 -11.79 6.90 -12.34
N ASP A 294 -11.33 5.66 -12.40
CA ASP A 294 -10.98 4.99 -13.65
C ASP A 294 -12.24 4.42 -14.31
N ALA A 295 -12.63 5.01 -15.45
CA ALA A 295 -13.81 4.59 -16.18
C ALA A 295 -13.69 3.16 -16.75
N GLU A 296 -12.49 2.72 -17.11
CA GLU A 296 -12.23 1.38 -17.64
C GLU A 296 -12.37 0.28 -16.57
N GLY A 297 -12.14 0.65 -15.29
CA GLY A 297 -12.33 -0.23 -14.14
C GLY A 297 -13.81 -0.41 -13.73
N LEU A 298 -14.76 0.29 -14.38
CA LEU A 298 -16.17 0.23 -14.02
C LEU A 298 -16.91 -0.87 -14.79
N SER A 299 -17.64 -1.71 -14.07
CA SER A 299 -18.49 -2.76 -14.65
C SER A 299 -19.94 -2.56 -14.20
N PRO A 300 -20.86 -2.20 -15.11
CA PRO A 300 -22.28 -2.07 -14.78
C PRO A 300 -22.87 -3.40 -14.29
N ARG A 301 -23.67 -3.37 -13.22
CA ARG A 301 -24.40 -4.55 -12.73
C ARG A 301 -25.63 -4.88 -13.59
N ASP A 302 -26.24 -3.85 -14.19
CA ASP A 302 -27.35 -4.02 -15.13
C ASP A 302 -26.78 -4.15 -16.54
N GLY A 303 -26.96 -5.31 -17.17
CA GLY A 303 -26.44 -5.59 -18.52
C GLY A 303 -27.04 -4.70 -19.63
N ARG A 304 -28.09 -3.91 -19.35
CA ARG A 304 -28.64 -2.92 -20.27
C ARG A 304 -27.86 -1.61 -20.25
N VAL A 305 -27.00 -1.41 -19.25
CA VAL A 305 -26.17 -0.21 -19.07
C VAL A 305 -24.76 -0.49 -19.60
N ARG A 306 -24.18 0.49 -20.26
CA ARG A 306 -22.76 0.48 -20.68
C ARG A 306 -22.08 1.75 -20.26
N VAL A 307 -20.84 1.65 -19.82
CA VAL A 307 -19.94 2.80 -19.70
C VAL A 307 -19.44 3.13 -21.11
N LEU A 308 -19.69 4.34 -21.56
CA LEU A 308 -19.27 4.79 -22.91
C LEU A 308 -17.90 5.47 -22.89
N GLY A 309 -17.52 6.03 -21.77
CA GLY A 309 -16.27 6.75 -21.57
C GLY A 309 -16.42 7.85 -20.52
N ALA A 310 -15.34 8.58 -20.29
CA ALA A 310 -15.34 9.68 -19.34
C ALA A 310 -14.55 10.88 -19.89
N SER A 311 -15.01 12.09 -19.58
CA SER A 311 -14.23 13.32 -19.63
C SER A 311 -13.43 13.49 -18.32
N SER A 312 -12.83 14.65 -18.10
CA SER A 312 -12.15 14.97 -16.84
C SER A 312 -13.08 14.89 -15.62
N ASP A 313 -14.32 15.34 -15.77
CA ASP A 313 -15.30 15.59 -14.69
C ASP A 313 -16.68 14.92 -14.89
N HIS A 314 -16.92 14.26 -16.03
CA HIS A 314 -18.16 13.56 -16.36
C HIS A 314 -17.90 12.13 -16.87
N LEU A 315 -18.74 11.19 -16.39
CA LEU A 315 -18.81 9.81 -16.85
C LEU A 315 -20.15 9.58 -17.57
#